data_eff696d186bf6139e16ddfa367172dd4
#
_entry.id   eff696d186bf6139e16ddfa367172dd4
#
_cell.length_a   1.000
_cell.length_b   1.000
_cell.length_c   1.000
_cell.angle_alpha   90.00
_cell.angle_beta   90.00
_cell.angle_gamma   90.00
#
_symmetry.space_group_name_H-M   'P 1'
#
loop_
_entity.id
_entity.type
_entity.pdbx_description
1 polymer ?
#
loop_
_entity_poly.entity_id
_entity_poly.type
_entity_poly.pdbx_seq_one_letter_code
_entity_poly.pdbx_strand_id
1 'polypeptide(L)'
;MHGSEGFDVVASVVAYRTPLQQLELLLAPLSECANRLRIIVVNNSPSDKLSAITNQRDVVYVNPEKNLGFGAGHNVALKATLNSAKYHLVMNPDVTFDADVIGNLYRFMEERPDVGMVMPRILYPDGSEQRLCKLLPLPFDLFLRRFLGPAGKALFRGHWDQYELRDLDMNVIREVPNLSGCFMFMRTSVLREVGLFDERYFMYMEDVDLCRRIGRVSRTVFYPHVSITHGYAKGSYQNVKLLAYHVTSAVKYFSKWGWFYDPERTHLNRKIGELETENIPSL
;
A
#
# COMPACT_ATOMS: atom_id res chain seq x y z
N MET A 1 -29.63 11.86 20.50
CA MET A 1 -28.76 10.92 19.79
C MET A 1 -27.88 11.79 18.89
N HIS A 2 -26.64 12.07 19.32
CA HIS A 2 -25.68 12.77 18.47
C HIS A 2 -25.25 11.74 17.44
N GLY A 3 -25.64 11.91 16.17
CA GLY A 3 -25.11 11.16 15.06
C GLY A 3 -23.58 11.35 15.06
N SER A 4 -22.83 10.28 15.22
CA SER A 4 -21.40 10.31 15.03
C SER A 4 -21.17 10.67 13.56
N GLU A 5 -20.84 11.94 13.30
CA GLU A 5 -20.37 12.33 11.96
C GLU A 5 -19.10 11.54 11.69
N GLY A 6 -19.24 10.48 10.89
CA GLY A 6 -18.10 9.62 10.49
C GLY A 6 -17.13 10.43 9.62
N PHE A 7 -15.90 9.96 9.53
CA PHE A 7 -14.90 10.49 8.60
C PHE A 7 -15.11 9.91 7.20
N ASP A 8 -14.83 10.70 6.18
CA ASP A 8 -14.80 10.18 4.81
C ASP A 8 -13.59 9.27 4.63
N VAL A 9 -12.44 9.71 5.14
CA VAL A 9 -11.17 8.99 5.06
C VAL A 9 -10.47 8.98 6.42
N VAL A 10 -9.91 7.85 6.80
CA VAL A 10 -8.91 7.76 7.87
C VAL A 10 -7.58 7.38 7.24
N ALA A 11 -6.53 8.16 7.50
CA ALA A 11 -5.18 7.85 7.07
C ALA A 11 -4.37 7.27 8.24
N SER A 12 -3.61 6.20 8.00
CA SER A 12 -2.67 5.65 8.96
C SER A 12 -1.24 5.69 8.45
N VAL A 13 -0.32 6.11 9.32
CA VAL A 13 1.12 6.16 9.08
C VAL A 13 1.82 5.38 10.17
N VAL A 14 2.65 4.41 9.81
CA VAL A 14 3.48 3.66 10.74
C VAL A 14 4.91 4.22 10.69
N ALA A 15 5.34 4.88 11.76
CA ALA A 15 6.64 5.52 11.86
C ALA A 15 7.61 4.64 12.65
N TYR A 16 8.78 4.34 12.08
CA TYR A 16 9.87 3.65 12.77
C TYR A 16 11.18 4.39 12.56
N ARG A 17 11.67 5.03 13.61
CA ARG A 17 12.86 5.90 13.56
C ARG A 17 12.76 7.01 12.50
N THR A 18 11.54 7.41 12.20
CA THR A 18 11.26 8.46 11.22
C THR A 18 11.61 9.82 11.81
N PRO A 19 12.34 10.68 11.10
CA PRO A 19 12.56 12.06 11.52
C PRO A 19 11.25 12.84 11.62
N LEU A 20 11.12 13.70 12.64
CA LEU A 20 9.93 14.53 12.81
C LEU A 20 9.62 15.37 11.58
N GLN A 21 10.64 16.02 11.01
CA GLN A 21 10.50 16.84 9.80
C GLN A 21 9.90 16.06 8.62
N GLN A 22 10.24 14.79 8.47
CA GLN A 22 9.67 13.94 7.41
C GLN A 22 8.17 13.70 7.61
N LEU A 23 7.73 13.48 8.85
CA LEU A 23 6.30 13.38 9.17
C LEU A 23 5.57 14.70 8.96
N GLU A 24 6.17 15.82 9.32
CA GLU A 24 5.60 17.15 9.08
C GLU A 24 5.36 17.41 7.59
N LEU A 25 6.30 17.05 6.73
CA LEU A 25 6.16 17.14 5.28
C LEU A 25 5.03 16.25 4.74
N LEU A 26 4.87 15.05 5.29
CA LEU A 26 3.76 14.15 4.93
C LEU A 26 2.41 14.69 5.39
N LEU A 27 2.34 15.28 6.58
CA LEU A 27 1.09 15.73 7.19
C LEU A 27 0.58 17.06 6.60
N ALA A 28 1.48 17.89 6.06
CA ALA A 28 1.12 19.21 5.53
C ALA A 28 0.00 19.14 4.47
N PRO A 29 0.10 18.37 3.37
CA PRO A 29 -0.96 18.29 2.37
C PRO A 29 -2.26 17.69 2.90
N LEU A 30 -2.19 16.84 3.94
CA LEU A 30 -3.36 16.22 4.54
C LEU A 30 -4.24 17.23 5.30
N SER A 31 -3.64 18.27 5.86
CA SER A 31 -4.38 19.35 6.55
C SER A 31 -5.17 20.25 5.59
N GLU A 32 -4.84 20.23 4.30
CA GLU A 32 -5.48 21.00 3.24
C GLU A 32 -6.57 20.19 2.50
N CYS A 33 -6.72 18.92 2.82
CA CYS A 33 -7.71 18.04 2.19
C CYS A 33 -9.14 18.53 2.44
N ALA A 34 -9.95 18.60 1.37
CA ALA A 34 -11.37 18.95 1.44
C ALA A 34 -12.23 17.86 2.10
N ASN A 35 -11.78 16.62 2.13
CA ASN A 35 -12.48 15.50 2.75
C ASN A 35 -12.39 15.58 4.29
N ARG A 36 -13.40 15.05 4.99
CA ARG A 36 -13.34 14.86 6.44
C ARG A 36 -12.33 13.78 6.76
N LEU A 37 -11.09 14.21 6.97
CA LEU A 37 -9.93 13.35 7.14
C LEU A 37 -9.49 13.27 8.61
N ARG A 38 -9.22 12.06 9.10
CA ARG A 38 -8.51 11.82 10.36
C ARG A 38 -7.21 11.11 10.08
N ILE A 39 -6.15 11.52 10.77
CA ILE A 39 -4.82 10.93 10.62
C ILE A 39 -4.45 10.20 11.89
N ILE A 40 -3.95 8.98 11.78
CA ILE A 40 -3.44 8.20 12.92
C ILE A 40 -1.99 7.87 12.65
N VAL A 41 -1.10 8.39 13.49
CA VAL A 41 0.33 8.10 13.45
C VAL A 41 0.65 7.07 14.53
N VAL A 42 1.10 5.90 14.12
CA VAL A 42 1.53 4.82 15.02
C VAL A 42 3.04 4.80 15.09
N ASN A 43 3.59 5.14 16.26
CA ASN A 43 5.03 5.17 16.48
C ASN A 43 5.55 3.79 16.88
N ASN A 44 6.10 3.06 15.93
CA ASN A 44 6.76 1.77 16.17
C ASN A 44 8.21 1.90 16.72
N SER A 45 8.67 3.12 17.01
CA SER A 45 10.02 3.35 17.55
C SER A 45 10.07 3.13 19.05
N PRO A 46 11.23 2.72 19.60
CA PRO A 46 11.39 2.58 21.05
C PRO A 46 11.44 3.94 21.78
N SER A 47 11.50 5.05 21.04
CA SER A 47 11.56 6.42 21.60
C SER A 47 10.33 7.22 21.23
N ASP A 48 9.88 8.09 22.12
CA ASP A 48 8.68 8.92 21.95
C ASP A 48 8.99 10.32 21.36
N LYS A 49 9.98 10.41 20.48
CA LYS A 49 10.40 11.69 19.85
C LYS A 49 9.33 12.31 18.93
N LEU A 50 8.30 11.53 18.59
CA LEU A 50 7.24 11.96 17.68
C LEU A 50 6.00 12.49 18.41
N SER A 51 5.98 12.50 19.73
CA SER A 51 4.82 12.98 20.51
C SER A 51 4.47 14.46 20.22
N ALA A 52 5.45 15.26 19.77
CA ALA A 52 5.22 16.65 19.38
C ALA A 52 4.16 16.84 18.27
N ILE A 53 3.90 15.81 17.42
CA ILE A 53 2.86 15.88 16.37
C ILE A 53 1.43 15.84 16.93
N THR A 54 1.24 15.48 18.21
CA THR A 54 -0.08 15.45 18.85
C THR A 54 -0.74 16.83 18.93
N ASN A 55 0.04 17.90 18.76
CA ASN A 55 -0.47 19.27 18.73
C ASN A 55 -1.10 19.68 17.38
N GLN A 56 -1.00 18.82 16.36
CA GLN A 56 -1.63 19.10 15.07
C GLN A 56 -3.11 18.70 15.10
N ARG A 57 -3.95 19.51 14.50
CA ARG A 57 -5.38 19.26 14.39
C ARG A 57 -5.65 17.96 13.61
N ASP A 58 -6.60 17.16 14.10
CA ASP A 58 -7.04 15.91 13.47
C ASP A 58 -5.98 14.80 13.39
N VAL A 59 -4.85 14.94 14.09
CA VAL A 59 -3.83 13.91 14.22
C VAL A 59 -3.99 13.18 15.55
N VAL A 60 -4.17 11.87 15.49
CA VAL A 60 -4.15 10.96 16.65
C VAL A 60 -2.81 10.25 16.66
N TYR A 61 -2.08 10.41 17.74
CA TYR A 61 -0.81 9.74 17.97
C TYR A 61 -0.99 8.51 18.85
N VAL A 62 -0.45 7.37 18.42
CA VAL A 62 -0.47 6.11 19.17
C VAL A 62 0.95 5.59 19.32
N ASN A 63 1.35 5.32 20.56
CA ASN A 63 2.64 4.68 20.87
C ASN A 63 2.40 3.29 21.48
N PRO A 64 2.58 2.20 20.75
CA PRO A 64 2.43 0.84 21.26
C PRO A 64 3.62 0.37 22.12
N GLU A 65 4.62 1.24 22.37
CA GLU A 65 5.85 0.97 23.14
C GLU A 65 6.73 -0.16 22.59
N LYS A 66 6.40 -0.69 21.43
CA LYS A 66 7.16 -1.75 20.74
C LYS A 66 6.98 -1.66 19.23
N ASN A 67 7.94 -2.24 18.50
CA ASN A 67 7.81 -2.36 17.07
C ASN A 67 6.89 -3.54 16.70
N LEU A 68 5.69 -3.23 16.23
CA LEU A 68 4.69 -4.21 15.79
C LEU A 68 4.96 -4.76 14.38
N GLY A 69 5.84 -4.12 13.62
CA GLY A 69 5.97 -4.33 12.18
C GLY A 69 5.02 -3.45 11.37
N PHE A 70 4.97 -3.65 10.05
CA PHE A 70 4.19 -2.78 9.17
C PHE A 70 2.68 -3.03 9.28
N GLY A 71 2.22 -4.19 8.89
CA GLY A 71 0.78 -4.51 8.86
C GLY A 71 0.10 -4.43 10.22
N ALA A 72 0.72 -4.97 11.27
CA ALA A 72 0.18 -4.89 12.63
C ALA A 72 0.18 -3.46 13.17
N GLY A 73 1.15 -2.61 12.78
CA GLY A 73 1.13 -1.18 13.10
C GLY A 73 -0.08 -0.48 12.48
N HIS A 74 -0.35 -0.68 11.18
CA HIS A 74 -1.54 -0.14 10.52
C HIS A 74 -2.84 -0.72 11.10
N ASN A 75 -2.84 -1.97 11.53
CA ASN A 75 -4.00 -2.60 12.16
C ASN A 75 -4.43 -1.90 13.46
N VAL A 76 -3.54 -1.23 14.17
CA VAL A 76 -3.91 -0.40 15.35
C VAL A 76 -4.92 0.68 14.93
N ALA A 77 -4.64 1.40 13.86
CA ALA A 77 -5.53 2.42 13.33
C ALA A 77 -6.78 1.80 12.68
N LEU A 78 -6.62 0.76 11.87
CA LEU A 78 -7.72 0.07 11.18
C LEU A 78 -8.76 -0.47 12.16
N LYS A 79 -8.35 -1.17 13.21
CA LYS A 79 -9.26 -1.71 14.25
C LYS A 79 -10.06 -0.61 14.94
N ALA A 80 -9.44 0.56 15.17
CA ALA A 80 -10.09 1.67 15.84
C ALA A 80 -11.12 2.40 14.95
N THR A 81 -10.97 2.35 13.62
CA THR A 81 -11.70 3.23 12.71
C THR A 81 -12.47 2.52 11.59
N LEU A 82 -12.41 1.21 11.52
CA LEU A 82 -13.02 0.41 10.45
C LEU A 82 -14.52 0.67 10.24
N ASN A 83 -15.24 1.05 11.31
CA ASN A 83 -16.67 1.32 11.28
C ASN A 83 -17.02 2.81 11.28
N SER A 84 -16.01 3.71 11.32
CA SER A 84 -16.22 5.16 11.43
C SER A 84 -15.77 5.94 10.19
N ALA A 85 -15.21 5.28 9.18
CA ALA A 85 -14.79 5.87 7.94
C ALA A 85 -15.24 5.04 6.73
N LYS A 86 -15.45 5.71 5.60
CA LYS A 86 -15.79 5.06 4.32
C LYS A 86 -14.57 4.45 3.65
N TYR A 87 -13.44 5.14 3.77
CA TYR A 87 -12.14 4.72 3.22
C TYR A 87 -11.05 4.76 4.27
N HIS A 88 -10.05 3.90 4.08
CA HIS A 88 -8.83 3.91 4.86
C HIS A 88 -7.62 4.03 3.94
N LEU A 89 -6.74 5.00 4.23
CA LEU A 89 -5.49 5.22 3.53
C LEU A 89 -4.32 4.71 4.40
N VAL A 90 -3.60 3.74 3.87
CA VAL A 90 -2.31 3.29 4.42
C VAL A 90 -1.20 4.00 3.64
N MET A 91 -0.25 4.61 4.32
CA MET A 91 0.91 5.25 3.68
C MET A 91 2.19 5.12 4.49
N ASN A 92 3.30 5.07 3.74
CA ASN A 92 4.63 5.16 4.31
C ASN A 92 4.93 6.59 4.82
N PRO A 93 5.81 6.73 5.82
CA PRO A 93 6.18 8.05 6.35
C PRO A 93 7.09 8.86 5.42
N ASP A 94 7.63 8.27 4.33
CA ASP A 94 8.51 8.89 3.33
C ASP A 94 7.80 9.16 1.99
N VAL A 95 6.49 9.34 2.05
CA VAL A 95 5.66 9.73 0.91
C VAL A 95 5.39 11.23 0.96
N THR A 96 5.42 11.89 -0.20
CA THR A 96 4.97 13.28 -0.39
C THR A 96 4.04 13.36 -1.59
N PHE A 97 3.03 14.24 -1.54
CA PHE A 97 2.03 14.40 -2.59
C PHE A 97 1.29 15.74 -2.44
N ASP A 98 0.57 16.12 -3.49
CA ASP A 98 -0.25 17.33 -3.48
C ASP A 98 -1.62 17.08 -2.81
N ALA A 99 -2.22 18.11 -2.22
CA ALA A 99 -3.45 18.00 -1.42
C ALA A 99 -4.66 17.44 -2.20
N ASP A 100 -4.69 17.57 -3.53
CA ASP A 100 -5.75 17.10 -4.41
C ASP A 100 -5.74 15.60 -4.66
N VAL A 101 -4.62 14.92 -4.41
CA VAL A 101 -4.45 13.46 -4.66
C VAL A 101 -5.54 12.66 -3.94
N ILE A 102 -5.77 12.92 -2.65
CA ILE A 102 -6.78 12.19 -1.87
C ILE A 102 -8.18 12.46 -2.41
N GLY A 103 -8.48 13.73 -2.76
CA GLY A 103 -9.77 14.11 -3.34
C GLY A 103 -10.06 13.42 -4.67
N ASN A 104 -9.05 13.28 -5.53
CA ASN A 104 -9.17 12.57 -6.81
C ASN A 104 -9.39 11.06 -6.61
N LEU A 105 -8.63 10.43 -5.73
CA LEU A 105 -8.81 9.00 -5.41
C LEU A 105 -10.17 8.73 -4.75
N TYR A 106 -10.61 9.62 -3.86
CA TYR A 106 -11.94 9.53 -3.25
C TYR A 106 -13.04 9.57 -4.32
N ARG A 107 -13.01 10.54 -5.22
CA ARG A 107 -13.99 10.69 -6.31
C ARG A 107 -14.00 9.46 -7.20
N PHE A 108 -12.83 8.99 -7.65
CA PHE A 108 -12.71 7.77 -8.43
C PHE A 108 -13.34 6.56 -7.73
N MET A 109 -13.10 6.38 -6.43
CA MET A 109 -13.68 5.28 -5.66
C MET A 109 -15.21 5.42 -5.47
N GLU A 110 -15.75 6.66 -5.42
CA GLU A 110 -17.20 6.87 -5.39
C GLU A 110 -17.87 6.47 -6.71
N GLU A 111 -17.24 6.77 -7.83
CA GLU A 111 -17.73 6.45 -9.18
C GLU A 111 -17.58 4.95 -9.51
N ARG A 112 -16.70 4.25 -8.79
CA ARG A 112 -16.36 2.85 -9.04
C ARG A 112 -16.60 1.97 -7.80
N PRO A 113 -17.86 1.61 -7.50
CA PRO A 113 -18.19 0.77 -6.34
C PRO A 113 -17.62 -0.66 -6.42
N ASP A 114 -17.24 -1.12 -7.62
CA ASP A 114 -16.58 -2.39 -7.89
C ASP A 114 -15.09 -2.40 -7.48
N VAL A 115 -14.50 -1.22 -7.18
CA VAL A 115 -13.11 -1.07 -6.77
C VAL A 115 -13.00 -1.10 -5.25
N GLY A 116 -12.19 -2.01 -4.71
CA GLY A 116 -11.91 -2.15 -3.28
C GLY A 116 -10.64 -1.46 -2.83
N MET A 117 -9.68 -1.30 -3.73
CA MET A 117 -8.41 -0.63 -3.45
C MET A 117 -7.87 0.07 -4.69
N VAL A 118 -7.31 1.27 -4.48
CA VAL A 118 -6.63 2.03 -5.53
C VAL A 118 -5.27 2.52 -5.05
N MET A 119 -4.28 2.54 -5.95
CA MET A 119 -2.94 3.10 -5.77
C MET A 119 -2.65 4.10 -6.88
N PRO A 120 -2.18 5.32 -6.57
CA PRO A 120 -1.79 6.31 -7.58
C PRO A 120 -0.46 5.92 -8.25
N ARG A 121 -0.02 6.72 -9.23
CA ARG A 121 1.34 6.64 -9.77
C ARG A 121 2.35 6.97 -8.69
N ILE A 122 3.40 6.16 -8.58
CA ILE A 122 4.47 6.35 -7.62
C ILE A 122 5.73 6.79 -8.34
N LEU A 123 6.33 7.90 -7.90
CA LEU A 123 7.55 8.45 -8.46
C LEU A 123 8.71 8.35 -7.45
N TYR A 124 9.92 8.28 -7.96
CA TYR A 124 11.14 8.56 -7.18
C TYR A 124 11.29 10.07 -6.98
N PRO A 125 12.15 10.52 -6.02
CA PRO A 125 12.44 11.95 -5.84
C PRO A 125 13.05 12.64 -7.08
N ASP A 126 13.64 11.88 -8.00
CA ASP A 126 14.15 12.38 -9.28
C ASP A 126 13.08 12.50 -10.37
N GLY A 127 11.81 12.19 -10.05
CA GLY A 127 10.68 12.21 -10.97
C GLY A 127 10.54 10.95 -11.84
N SER A 128 11.46 10.02 -11.78
CA SER A 128 11.32 8.74 -12.49
C SER A 128 10.28 7.83 -11.86
N GLU A 129 9.62 6.98 -12.66
CA GLU A 129 8.54 6.13 -12.19
C GLU A 129 9.03 4.92 -11.38
N GLN A 130 8.46 4.73 -10.19
CA GLN A 130 8.58 3.50 -9.42
C GLN A 130 7.50 2.51 -9.90
N ARG A 131 7.91 1.51 -10.69
CA ARG A 131 6.98 0.47 -11.16
C ARG A 131 6.69 -0.53 -10.04
N LEU A 132 5.68 -0.23 -9.22
CA LEU A 132 5.29 -1.00 -8.04
C LEU A 132 4.06 -1.88 -8.27
N CYS A 133 3.45 -1.81 -9.46
CA CYS A 133 2.45 -2.75 -9.93
C CYS A 133 3.12 -4.08 -10.29
N LYS A 134 2.62 -5.20 -9.78
CA LYS A 134 3.20 -6.52 -10.04
C LYS A 134 2.14 -7.60 -10.13
N LEU A 135 2.52 -8.74 -10.68
CA LEU A 135 1.77 -9.98 -10.51
C LEU A 135 1.85 -10.48 -9.06
N LEU A 136 0.94 -11.36 -8.66
CA LEU A 136 1.13 -12.17 -7.46
C LEU A 136 2.32 -13.11 -7.69
N PRO A 137 3.29 -13.16 -6.75
CA PRO A 137 4.57 -13.78 -7.00
C PRO A 137 4.54 -15.31 -7.04
N LEU A 138 5.47 -15.87 -7.79
CA LEU A 138 5.94 -17.24 -7.66
C LEU A 138 7.11 -17.28 -6.65
N PRO A 139 7.41 -18.46 -6.04
CA PRO A 139 8.63 -18.62 -5.24
C PRO A 139 9.89 -18.21 -6.00
N PHE A 140 9.92 -18.49 -7.31
CA PHE A 140 10.99 -18.10 -8.22
C PHE A 140 11.25 -16.58 -8.23
N ASP A 141 10.19 -15.76 -8.23
CA ASP A 141 10.32 -14.30 -8.28
C ASP A 141 10.98 -13.71 -7.05
N LEU A 142 10.75 -14.30 -5.88
CA LEU A 142 11.23 -13.76 -4.62
C LEU A 142 12.60 -14.34 -4.22
N PHE A 143 12.82 -15.62 -4.45
CA PHE A 143 14.04 -16.29 -3.99
C PHE A 143 15.14 -16.28 -5.05
N LEU A 144 14.84 -16.69 -6.29
CA LEU A 144 15.89 -16.93 -7.27
C LEU A 144 16.52 -15.65 -7.83
N ARG A 145 15.71 -14.60 -8.07
CA ARG A 145 16.21 -13.32 -8.59
C ARG A 145 17.36 -12.73 -7.78
N ARG A 146 17.36 -12.97 -6.47
CA ARG A 146 18.38 -12.42 -5.56
C ARG A 146 19.72 -13.13 -5.68
N PHE A 147 19.70 -14.44 -5.97
CA PHE A 147 20.90 -15.28 -5.99
C PHE A 147 21.49 -15.46 -7.40
N LEU A 148 20.75 -15.05 -8.43
CA LEU A 148 21.26 -15.11 -9.80
C LEU A 148 22.24 -13.97 -10.07
N GLY A 149 23.42 -14.33 -10.57
CA GLY A 149 24.36 -13.37 -11.12
C GLY A 149 23.86 -12.67 -12.40
N PRO A 150 24.66 -11.74 -12.99
CA PRO A 150 24.24 -10.96 -14.16
C PRO A 150 23.76 -11.82 -15.35
N ALA A 151 24.45 -12.90 -15.66
CA ALA A 151 24.07 -13.82 -16.75
C ALA A 151 22.72 -14.50 -16.51
N GLY A 152 22.47 -14.99 -15.27
CA GLY A 152 21.19 -15.58 -14.91
C GLY A 152 20.05 -14.56 -14.93
N LYS A 153 20.31 -13.31 -14.52
CA LYS A 153 19.33 -12.22 -14.63
C LYS A 153 18.99 -11.90 -16.09
N ALA A 154 19.98 -11.93 -16.97
CA ALA A 154 19.74 -11.72 -18.40
C ALA A 154 18.89 -12.85 -19.02
N LEU A 155 19.17 -14.11 -18.65
CA LEU A 155 18.43 -15.28 -19.16
C LEU A 155 16.94 -15.25 -18.80
N PHE A 156 16.59 -14.77 -17.60
CA PHE A 156 15.21 -14.74 -17.11
C PHE A 156 14.57 -13.33 -17.20
N ARG A 157 15.16 -12.41 -17.98
CA ARG A 157 14.71 -11.03 -18.07
C ARG A 157 13.23 -10.94 -18.47
N GLY A 158 12.79 -11.64 -19.50
CA GLY A 158 11.40 -11.62 -19.96
C GLY A 158 10.40 -12.07 -18.90
N HIS A 159 10.77 -13.07 -18.07
CA HIS A 159 9.93 -13.49 -16.95
C HIS A 159 9.76 -12.37 -15.91
N TRP A 160 10.83 -11.66 -15.53
CA TRP A 160 10.73 -10.57 -14.58
C TRP A 160 10.07 -9.32 -15.16
N ASP A 161 10.26 -9.05 -16.44
CA ASP A 161 9.57 -7.95 -17.11
C ASP A 161 8.06 -8.22 -17.09
N GLN A 162 7.63 -9.47 -17.32
CA GLN A 162 6.22 -9.88 -17.15
C GLN A 162 5.76 -9.76 -15.69
N TYR A 163 6.54 -10.24 -14.72
CA TYR A 163 6.19 -10.16 -13.29
C TYR A 163 6.05 -8.71 -12.81
N GLU A 164 6.93 -7.81 -13.26
CA GLU A 164 6.94 -6.39 -12.95
C GLU A 164 6.06 -5.56 -13.90
N LEU A 165 5.30 -6.22 -14.80
CA LEU A 165 4.37 -5.58 -15.73
C LEU A 165 5.03 -4.46 -16.56
N ARG A 166 6.29 -4.66 -17.00
CA ARG A 166 7.09 -3.62 -17.65
C ARG A 166 6.59 -3.21 -19.03
N ASP A 167 5.91 -4.12 -19.72
CA ASP A 167 5.38 -3.91 -21.06
C ASP A 167 4.00 -3.23 -21.06
N LEU A 168 3.41 -2.98 -19.86
CA LEU A 168 2.13 -2.30 -19.77
C LEU A 168 2.27 -0.79 -19.91
N ASP A 169 1.33 -0.20 -20.65
CA ASP A 169 1.14 1.24 -20.64
C ASP A 169 0.64 1.69 -19.26
N MET A 170 1.45 2.47 -18.57
CA MET A 170 1.18 2.99 -17.23
C MET A 170 0.46 4.35 -17.28
N ASN A 171 -0.09 4.77 -18.43
CA ASN A 171 -0.87 6.01 -18.54
C ASN A 171 -2.38 5.77 -18.50
N VAL A 172 -2.80 4.51 -18.44
CA VAL A 172 -4.22 4.12 -18.38
C VAL A 172 -4.56 3.45 -17.05
N ILE A 173 -5.81 3.61 -16.61
CA ILE A 173 -6.31 2.95 -15.39
C ILE A 173 -6.34 1.44 -15.62
N ARG A 174 -5.77 0.67 -14.68
CA ARG A 174 -5.65 -0.78 -14.83
C ARG A 174 -6.02 -1.55 -13.58
N GLU A 175 -6.68 -2.68 -13.76
CA GLU A 175 -6.74 -3.70 -12.72
C GLU A 175 -5.39 -4.40 -12.63
N VAL A 176 -4.82 -4.46 -11.41
CA VAL A 176 -3.52 -5.05 -11.13
C VAL A 176 -3.61 -5.88 -9.85
N PRO A 177 -3.21 -7.15 -9.84
CA PRO A 177 -3.45 -8.05 -8.72
C PRO A 177 -2.62 -7.75 -7.47
N ASN A 178 -1.53 -6.99 -7.60
CA ASN A 178 -0.65 -6.63 -6.50
C ASN A 178 -0.16 -5.19 -6.61
N LEU A 179 -0.54 -4.38 -5.64
CA LEU A 179 -0.17 -2.98 -5.44
C LEU A 179 0.72 -2.86 -4.20
N SER A 180 1.57 -1.83 -4.15
CA SER A 180 2.52 -1.65 -3.05
C SER A 180 1.87 -1.10 -1.79
N GLY A 181 2.33 -1.58 -0.63
CA GLY A 181 1.97 -1.08 0.68
C GLY A 181 2.39 0.37 0.97
N CYS A 182 3.20 1.01 0.12
CA CYS A 182 3.64 2.38 0.36
C CYS A 182 2.49 3.41 0.31
N PHE A 183 1.42 3.10 -0.46
CA PHE A 183 0.21 3.92 -0.53
C PHE A 183 -0.98 3.07 -0.99
N MET A 184 -1.92 2.78 -0.09
CA MET A 184 -3.09 1.94 -0.35
C MET A 184 -4.36 2.67 0.08
N PHE A 185 -5.15 3.16 -0.87
CA PHE A 185 -6.45 3.78 -0.59
C PHE A 185 -7.55 2.73 -0.72
N MET A 186 -8.17 2.34 0.39
CA MET A 186 -8.99 1.13 0.50
C MET A 186 -10.41 1.43 0.98
N ARG A 187 -11.37 0.71 0.45
CA ARG A 187 -12.78 0.73 0.90
C ARG A 187 -12.94 -0.07 2.19
N THR A 188 -13.42 0.54 3.26
CA THR A 188 -13.55 -0.13 4.57
C THR A 188 -14.58 -1.25 4.59
N SER A 189 -15.64 -1.17 3.76
CA SER A 189 -16.60 -2.28 3.60
C SER A 189 -15.91 -3.56 3.07
N VAL A 190 -14.98 -3.43 2.13
CA VAL A 190 -14.19 -4.55 1.62
C VAL A 190 -13.25 -5.09 2.69
N LEU A 191 -12.60 -4.21 3.47
CA LEU A 191 -11.75 -4.63 4.58
C LEU A 191 -12.52 -5.38 5.68
N ARG A 192 -13.79 -5.02 5.94
CA ARG A 192 -14.66 -5.77 6.86
C ARG A 192 -14.92 -7.19 6.38
N GLU A 193 -15.03 -7.39 5.08
CA GLU A 193 -15.29 -8.70 4.48
C GLU A 193 -14.03 -9.58 4.44
N VAL A 194 -12.90 -9.03 3.96
CA VAL A 194 -11.68 -9.80 3.75
C VAL A 194 -10.75 -9.85 4.96
N GLY A 195 -11.00 -9.03 5.98
CA GLY A 195 -10.13 -8.84 7.13
C GLY A 195 -8.97 -7.86 6.89
N LEU A 196 -8.28 -7.53 7.96
CA LEU A 196 -7.18 -6.57 7.99
C LEU A 196 -5.86 -7.20 7.56
N PHE A 197 -4.73 -6.50 7.76
CA PHE A 197 -3.41 -7.10 7.54
C PHE A 197 -3.22 -8.35 8.39
N ASP A 198 -2.63 -9.38 7.81
CA ASP A 198 -2.29 -10.61 8.52
C ASP A 198 -1.03 -10.39 9.38
N GLU A 199 -1.21 -10.32 10.70
CA GLU A 199 -0.16 -9.96 11.66
C GLU A 199 0.96 -11.02 11.79
N ARG A 200 0.82 -12.17 11.11
CA ARG A 200 1.92 -13.14 10.98
C ARG A 200 3.11 -12.60 10.19
N TYR A 201 2.88 -11.62 9.31
CA TYR A 201 3.92 -10.92 8.58
C TYR A 201 4.40 -9.73 9.41
N PHE A 202 5.65 -9.75 9.84
CA PHE A 202 6.23 -8.61 10.53
C PHE A 202 6.49 -7.45 9.55
N MET A 203 7.03 -7.78 8.37
CA MET A 203 7.34 -6.86 7.28
C MET A 203 7.49 -7.64 5.98
N TYR A 204 7.05 -7.06 4.87
CA TYR A 204 6.96 -7.65 3.54
C TYR A 204 5.89 -8.75 3.42
N MET A 205 5.28 -8.87 2.27
CA MET A 205 4.21 -9.82 1.89
C MET A 205 2.85 -9.57 2.56
N GLU A 206 2.73 -8.71 3.57
CA GLU A 206 1.45 -8.32 4.17
C GLU A 206 0.56 -7.55 3.20
N ASP A 207 1.16 -6.69 2.36
CA ASP A 207 0.52 -5.95 1.29
C ASP A 207 0.07 -6.89 0.16
N VAL A 208 0.94 -7.80 -0.27
CA VAL A 208 0.63 -8.83 -1.28
C VAL A 208 -0.52 -9.73 -0.82
N ASP A 209 -0.51 -10.15 0.45
CA ASP A 209 -1.57 -10.96 1.06
C ASP A 209 -2.90 -10.20 1.08
N LEU A 210 -2.88 -8.93 1.46
CA LEU A 210 -4.08 -8.10 1.51
C LEU A 210 -4.63 -7.81 0.11
N CYS A 211 -3.76 -7.44 -0.86
CA CYS A 211 -4.15 -7.26 -2.26
C CYS A 211 -4.84 -8.51 -2.80
N ARG A 212 -4.27 -9.69 -2.54
CA ARG A 212 -4.83 -10.97 -2.97
C ARG A 212 -6.23 -11.21 -2.38
N ARG A 213 -6.42 -10.96 -1.07
CA ARG A 213 -7.73 -11.14 -0.43
C ARG A 213 -8.77 -10.15 -0.95
N ILE A 214 -8.39 -8.89 -1.18
CA ILE A 214 -9.25 -7.88 -1.81
C ILE A 214 -9.61 -8.30 -3.23
N GLY A 215 -8.64 -8.75 -4.04
CA GLY A 215 -8.86 -9.18 -5.42
C GLY A 215 -9.83 -10.37 -5.61
N ARG A 216 -10.19 -11.08 -4.52
CA ARG A 216 -11.22 -12.13 -4.53
C ARG A 216 -12.64 -11.58 -4.62
N VAL A 217 -12.88 -10.44 -3.99
CA VAL A 217 -14.24 -9.89 -3.79
C VAL A 217 -14.46 -8.56 -4.52
N SER A 218 -13.38 -7.88 -4.89
CA SER A 218 -13.42 -6.60 -5.60
C SER A 218 -12.16 -6.41 -6.45
N ARG A 219 -12.03 -5.24 -7.10
CA ARG A 219 -10.86 -4.94 -7.93
C ARG A 219 -9.79 -4.16 -7.14
N THR A 220 -8.54 -4.43 -7.45
CA THR A 220 -7.38 -3.64 -7.06
C THR A 220 -6.85 -2.88 -8.28
N VAL A 221 -6.75 -1.55 -8.19
CA VAL A 221 -6.61 -0.68 -9.36
C VAL A 221 -5.41 0.24 -9.24
N PHE A 222 -4.65 0.35 -10.30
CA PHE A 222 -3.67 1.41 -10.52
C PHE A 222 -4.35 2.60 -11.21
N TYR A 223 -4.23 3.80 -10.61
CA TYR A 223 -4.82 5.05 -11.09
C TYR A 223 -3.72 6.07 -11.41
N PRO A 224 -3.37 6.27 -12.70
CA PRO A 224 -2.21 7.07 -13.10
C PRO A 224 -2.41 8.58 -13.14
N HIS A 225 -3.65 9.06 -12.99
CA HIS A 225 -3.95 10.49 -13.20
C HIS A 225 -3.52 11.40 -12.05
N VAL A 226 -3.16 10.82 -10.91
CA VAL A 226 -2.48 11.51 -9.82
C VAL A 226 -1.23 10.74 -9.42
N SER A 227 -0.24 11.45 -8.87
CA SER A 227 1.04 10.86 -8.49
C SER A 227 1.46 11.26 -7.08
N ILE A 228 2.24 10.40 -6.48
CA ILE A 228 2.94 10.65 -5.23
C ILE A 228 4.44 10.42 -5.41
N THR A 229 5.26 11.07 -4.61
CA THR A 229 6.70 10.78 -4.53
C THR A 229 6.99 9.94 -3.32
N HIS A 230 7.78 8.87 -3.47
CA HIS A 230 8.15 7.95 -2.41
C HIS A 230 9.68 7.82 -2.30
N GLY A 231 10.20 8.13 -1.10
CA GLY A 231 11.65 8.17 -0.80
C GLY A 231 12.32 6.81 -0.64
N TYR A 232 11.96 5.83 -1.46
CA TYR A 232 12.31 4.41 -1.35
C TYR A 232 13.79 4.10 -1.16
N ALA A 233 14.17 3.57 -0.01
CA ALA A 233 15.55 3.31 0.40
C ALA A 233 16.11 1.90 0.04
N LYS A 234 15.38 1.02 -0.67
CA LYS A 234 15.79 -0.39 -1.02
C LYS A 234 16.41 -1.16 0.15
N GLY A 235 15.92 -0.95 1.38
CA GLY A 235 16.55 -1.39 2.62
C GLY A 235 16.83 -2.91 2.71
N SER A 236 15.99 -3.78 2.13
CA SER A 236 16.17 -5.23 2.16
C SER A 236 17.41 -5.73 1.40
N TYR A 237 17.95 -4.93 0.47
CA TYR A 237 19.17 -5.28 -0.25
C TYR A 237 20.45 -4.98 0.54
N GLN A 238 20.36 -4.10 1.52
CA GLN A 238 21.52 -3.60 2.28
C GLN A 238 21.59 -4.12 3.72
N ASN A 239 20.50 -4.73 4.24
CA ASN A 239 20.38 -5.12 5.63
C ASN A 239 19.97 -6.58 5.78
N VAL A 240 20.83 -7.40 6.41
CA VAL A 240 20.61 -8.85 6.64
C VAL A 240 19.34 -9.12 7.46
N LYS A 241 19.00 -8.24 8.43
CA LYS A 241 17.78 -8.38 9.24
C LYS A 241 16.52 -8.19 8.39
N LEU A 242 16.55 -7.21 7.49
CA LEU A 242 15.42 -6.98 6.56
C LEU A 242 15.31 -8.12 5.53
N LEU A 243 16.43 -8.70 5.12
CA LEU A 243 16.43 -9.92 4.31
C LEU A 243 15.78 -11.09 5.05
N ALA A 244 16.14 -11.32 6.31
CA ALA A 244 15.55 -12.39 7.12
C ALA A 244 14.02 -12.21 7.27
N TYR A 245 13.54 -10.99 7.47
CA TYR A 245 12.10 -10.70 7.47
C TYR A 245 11.45 -11.03 6.12
N HIS A 246 12.07 -10.62 5.01
CA HIS A 246 11.53 -10.89 3.67
C HIS A 246 11.44 -12.40 3.40
N VAL A 247 12.50 -13.17 3.69
CA VAL A 247 12.50 -14.63 3.51
C VAL A 247 11.45 -15.29 4.40
N THR A 248 11.40 -14.92 5.69
CA THR A 248 10.42 -15.48 6.63
C THR A 248 8.98 -15.20 6.20
N SER A 249 8.70 -13.97 5.75
CA SER A 249 7.39 -13.58 5.26
C SER A 249 7.03 -14.28 3.96
N ALA A 250 7.98 -14.46 3.03
CA ALA A 250 7.77 -15.22 1.82
C ALA A 250 7.45 -16.70 2.10
N VAL A 251 8.16 -17.32 3.04
CA VAL A 251 7.85 -18.70 3.49
C VAL A 251 6.43 -18.79 4.04
N LYS A 252 6.03 -17.87 4.92
CA LYS A 252 4.66 -17.81 5.48
C LYS A 252 3.62 -17.61 4.38
N TYR A 253 3.89 -16.73 3.40
CA TYR A 253 3.00 -16.48 2.27
C TYR A 253 2.77 -17.73 1.44
N PHE A 254 3.81 -18.39 1.00
CA PHE A 254 3.67 -19.62 0.19
C PHE A 254 3.13 -20.80 1.00
N SER A 255 3.39 -20.87 2.31
CA SER A 255 2.77 -21.87 3.18
C SER A 255 1.27 -21.64 3.38
N LYS A 256 0.81 -20.40 3.28
CA LYS A 256 -0.62 -20.05 3.34
C LYS A 256 -1.33 -20.31 2.00
N TRP A 257 -0.69 -19.94 0.87
CA TRP A 257 -1.33 -19.84 -0.43
C TRP A 257 -0.95 -20.94 -1.42
N GLY A 258 0.08 -21.70 -1.12
CA GLY A 258 0.63 -22.73 -2.00
C GLY A 258 1.96 -22.34 -2.63
N TRP A 259 2.90 -23.29 -2.65
CA TRP A 259 4.24 -23.11 -3.20
C TRP A 259 4.26 -23.22 -4.72
N PHE A 260 3.76 -24.33 -5.26
CA PHE A 260 3.84 -24.64 -6.69
C PHE A 260 2.45 -24.62 -7.35
N TYR A 261 1.47 -25.20 -6.70
CA TYR A 261 0.10 -25.25 -7.20
C TYR A 261 -0.77 -24.20 -6.51
N ASP A 262 -1.19 -23.20 -7.26
CA ASP A 262 -2.01 -22.07 -6.79
C ASP A 262 -2.87 -21.55 -7.95
N PRO A 263 -4.03 -22.20 -8.20
CA PRO A 263 -4.92 -21.83 -9.27
C PRO A 263 -5.53 -20.45 -9.10
N GLU A 264 -5.70 -19.99 -7.85
CA GLU A 264 -6.22 -18.66 -7.56
C GLU A 264 -5.23 -17.57 -7.95
N ARG A 265 -3.93 -17.73 -7.67
CA ARG A 265 -2.88 -16.83 -8.17
C ARG A 265 -2.96 -16.70 -9.69
N THR A 266 -3.08 -17.83 -10.38
CA THR A 266 -3.20 -17.84 -11.85
C THR A 266 -4.44 -17.10 -12.32
N HIS A 267 -5.57 -17.29 -11.64
CA HIS A 267 -6.82 -16.61 -11.94
C HIS A 267 -6.71 -15.09 -11.73
N LEU A 268 -6.19 -14.65 -10.58
CA LEU A 268 -6.03 -13.23 -10.25
C LEU A 268 -5.02 -12.54 -11.17
N ASN A 269 -3.90 -13.21 -11.50
CA ASN A 269 -2.91 -12.68 -12.43
C ASN A 269 -3.43 -12.52 -13.87
N ARG A 270 -4.52 -13.18 -14.23
CA ARG A 270 -5.19 -13.01 -15.54
C ARG A 270 -6.19 -11.86 -15.58
N LYS A 271 -6.57 -11.30 -14.43
CA LYS A 271 -7.49 -10.14 -14.38
C LYS A 271 -6.87 -8.82 -14.78
N ILE A 272 -5.59 -8.80 -15.18
CA ILE A 272 -4.94 -7.58 -15.65
C ILE A 272 -5.67 -7.09 -16.90
N GLY A 273 -6.20 -5.87 -16.83
CA GLY A 273 -6.94 -5.27 -17.92
C GLY A 273 -7.07 -3.76 -17.74
N GLU A 274 -7.34 -3.10 -18.84
CA GLU A 274 -7.76 -1.71 -18.82
C GLU A 274 -9.16 -1.62 -18.23
N LEU A 275 -9.36 -0.63 -17.36
CA LEU A 275 -10.70 -0.28 -16.92
C LEU A 275 -11.23 0.75 -17.88
N GLU A 276 -12.28 0.37 -18.61
CA GLU A 276 -13.00 1.31 -19.45
C GLU A 276 -13.50 2.48 -18.61
N THR A 277 -13.06 3.67 -18.97
CA THR A 277 -13.49 4.93 -18.36
C THR A 277 -14.66 5.47 -19.16
N GLU A 278 -15.79 4.75 -19.19
CA GLU A 278 -17.03 5.38 -19.65
C GLU A 278 -17.37 6.53 -18.70
N ASN A 279 -17.15 7.79 -19.18
CA ASN A 279 -17.53 9.05 -18.54
C ASN A 279 -16.77 9.53 -17.29
N ILE A 280 -15.46 9.45 -17.24
CA ILE A 280 -14.72 10.33 -16.34
C ILE A 280 -14.49 11.66 -17.09
N PRO A 281 -15.06 12.80 -16.68
CA PRO A 281 -14.76 14.09 -17.30
C PRO A 281 -13.26 14.34 -17.19
N SER A 282 -12.63 14.63 -18.32
CA SER A 282 -11.26 15.15 -18.35
C SER A 282 -11.19 16.42 -17.50
N LEU A 283 -10.34 16.42 -16.49
CA LEU A 283 -10.02 17.57 -15.64
C LEU A 283 -9.27 18.64 -16.43
#